data_7c488902cef54147c42cbc864f184ccb
#
_entry.id   7c488902cef54147c42cbc864f184ccb
#
_cell.length_a   1.000
_cell.length_b   1.000
_cell.length_c   1.000
_cell.angle_alpha   90.00
_cell.angle_beta   90.00
_cell.angle_gamma   90.00
#
_symmetry.space_group_name_H-M   'P 1'
#
loop_
_entity.id
_entity.type
_entity.pdbx_description
1 polymer ?
#
loop_
_entity_poly.entity_id
_entity_poly.type
_entity_poly.pdbx_seq_one_letter_code
_entity_poly.pdbx_strand_id
1 'polypeptide(L)' 'MPRKKKAKVDDVLRYLQEHEQGITPLVAQKRFHLYRLADAIHKLRKRGYEIETFKVKGYDAYGKNEYARYVLIGDGNDE' A
#
# COMPACT_ATOMS: atom_id res chain seq x y z
N MET A 1 -1.57 -27.61 4.47
CA MET A 1 -1.29 -26.86 3.97
C MET A 1 -0.85 -25.70 4.40
N PRO A 2 -0.19 -25.31 4.23
CA PRO A 2 0.31 -24.26 4.80
C PRO A 2 -0.14 -23.05 4.42
N ARG A 3 -0.21 -22.43 4.79
CA ARG A 3 -0.65 -21.42 4.52
C ARG A 3 0.25 -20.43 4.60
N LYS A 4 0.73 -19.87 4.25
CA LYS A 4 1.53 -19.01 4.32
C LYS A 4 1.20 -17.92 4.64
N LYS A 5 1.18 -17.30 4.96
CA LYS A 5 0.79 -16.35 5.27
C LYS A 5 1.55 -15.29 5.31
N LYS A 6 2.13 -14.89 5.41
CA LYS A 6 2.81 -13.94 5.57
C LYS A 6 3.13 -13.18 4.56
N ALA A 7 3.30 -12.97 3.92
CA ALA A 7 3.75 -12.27 2.83
C ALA A 7 2.93 -11.13 2.38
N LYS A 8 1.97 -10.69 3.12
CA LYS A 8 1.16 -9.58 2.65
C LYS A 8 1.96 -8.30 2.50
N VAL A 9 2.94 -8.10 3.37
CA VAL A 9 3.80 -6.93 3.24
C VAL A 9 4.60 -7.02 1.96
N ASP A 10 5.09 -8.20 1.64
CA ASP A 10 5.85 -8.37 0.41
C ASP A 10 4.97 -8.20 -0.81
N ASP A 11 3.72 -8.63 -0.73
CA ASP A 11 2.79 -8.44 -1.83
C ASP A 11 2.54 -6.96 -2.09
N VAL A 12 2.40 -6.20 -1.02
CA VAL A 12 2.22 -4.76 -1.15
C VAL A 12 3.44 -4.14 -1.79
N LEU A 13 4.62 -4.55 -1.36
CA LEU A 13 5.84 -4.01 -1.92
C LEU A 13 5.92 -4.29 -3.42
N ARG A 14 5.61 -5.51 -3.82
CA ARG A 14 5.65 -5.83 -5.23
C ARG A 14 4.65 -5.00 -6.01
N TYR A 15 3.44 -4.83 -5.45
CA TYR A 15 2.45 -4.02 -6.12
C TYR A 15 2.96 -2.61 -6.31
N LEU A 16 3.59 -2.05 -5.28
CA LEU A 16 4.12 -0.70 -5.37
C LEU A 16 5.22 -0.59 -6.41
N GLN A 17 6.02 -1.62 -6.54
CA GLN A 17 7.09 -1.60 -7.52
C GLN A 17 6.56 -1.69 -8.94
N GLU A 18 5.41 -2.35 -9.11
CA GLU A 18 4.86 -2.52 -10.44
C GLU A 18 3.89 -1.42 -10.83
N HIS A 19 3.38 -0.68 -9.87
CA HIS A 19 2.37 0.34 -10.16
C HIS A 19 2.83 1.69 -9.65
N GLU A 20 3.16 2.56 -10.57
CA GLU A 20 3.62 3.88 -10.19
C GLU A 20 2.55 4.67 -9.46
N GLN A 21 1.31 4.36 -9.69
CA GLN A 21 0.23 5.09 -9.04
C GLN A 21 0.12 4.77 -7.58
N GLY A 22 0.70 3.65 -7.15
CA GLY A 22 0.65 3.31 -5.76
C GLY A 22 -0.55 2.45 -5.41
N ILE A 23 -0.80 2.30 -4.13
CA ILE A 23 -1.83 1.41 -3.65
C ILE A 23 -2.75 2.16 -2.71
N THR A 24 -4.04 1.83 -2.75
CA THR A 24 -5.02 2.41 -1.84
C THR A 24 -5.56 1.32 -0.93
N PRO A 25 -6.20 1.69 0.17
CA PRO A 25 -6.78 0.68 1.05
C PRO A 25 -7.78 -0.21 0.34
N LEU A 26 -8.54 0.36 -0.59
CA LEU A 26 -9.52 -0.45 -1.29
C LEU A 26 -8.85 -1.52 -2.14
N VAL A 27 -7.78 -1.15 -2.82
CA VAL A 27 -7.04 -2.11 -3.64
C VAL A 27 -6.44 -3.18 -2.74
N ALA A 28 -5.90 -2.78 -1.60
CA ALA A 28 -5.31 -3.74 -0.69
C ALA A 28 -6.34 -4.75 -0.21
N GLN A 29 -7.54 -4.28 0.08
CA GLN A 29 -8.59 -5.18 0.52
C GLN A 29 -8.99 -6.13 -0.60
N LYS A 30 -9.17 -5.61 -1.79
CA LYS A 30 -9.67 -6.42 -2.88
C LYS A 30 -8.66 -7.39 -3.40
N ARG A 31 -7.41 -6.97 -3.47
CA ARG A 31 -6.41 -7.84 -4.05
C ARG A 31 -5.74 -8.76 -3.06
N PHE A 32 -5.54 -8.27 -1.85
CA PHE A 32 -4.75 -9.03 -0.89
C PHE A 32 -5.52 -9.34 0.38
N HIS A 33 -6.78 -8.95 0.45
CA HIS A 33 -7.57 -9.10 1.67
C HIS A 33 -6.84 -8.48 2.86
N LEU A 34 -6.16 -7.41 2.60
CA LEU A 34 -5.37 -6.73 3.61
C LEU A 34 -6.16 -5.52 4.09
N TYR A 35 -6.52 -5.53 5.36
CA TYR A 35 -7.35 -4.46 5.91
C TYR A 35 -6.56 -3.44 6.70
N ARG A 36 -5.28 -3.70 6.89
CA ARG A 36 -4.43 -2.76 7.62
C ARG A 36 -3.27 -2.34 6.74
N LEU A 37 -3.60 -1.67 5.67
CA LEU A 37 -2.59 -1.27 4.71
C LEU A 37 -1.55 -0.37 5.37
N ALA A 38 -1.99 0.54 6.26
CA ALA A 38 -1.05 1.45 6.89
C ALA A 38 0.01 0.69 7.68
N ASP A 39 -0.37 -0.42 8.27
CA ASP A 39 0.58 -1.22 9.02
C ASP A 39 1.64 -1.82 8.10
N ALA A 40 1.21 -2.31 6.94
CA ALA A 40 2.15 -2.85 5.98
C ALA A 40 3.10 -1.76 5.47
N ILE A 41 2.55 -0.57 5.23
CA ILE A 41 3.37 0.55 4.77
C ILE A 41 4.39 0.91 5.85
N HIS A 42 3.96 0.92 7.10
CA HIS A 42 4.87 1.22 8.20
C HIS A 42 6.02 0.22 8.23
N LYS A 43 5.72 -1.04 8.04
CA LYS A 43 6.76 -2.07 8.04
C LYS A 43 7.73 -1.89 6.88
N LEU A 44 7.21 -1.51 5.73
CA LEU A 44 8.09 -1.28 4.59
C LEU A 44 8.99 -0.07 4.83
N ARG A 45 8.44 0.98 5.44
CA ARG A 45 9.26 2.13 5.75
C ARG A 45 10.39 1.77 6.71
N LYS A 46 10.11 0.87 7.62
CA LYS A 46 11.14 0.43 8.55
C LYS A 46 12.24 -0.35 7.84
N ARG A 47 11.91 -0.96 6.72
CA ARG A 47 12.93 -1.67 5.96
C ARG A 47 13.77 -0.73 5.10
N GLY A 48 13.43 0.56 5.08
CA GLY A 48 14.19 1.52 4.31
C GLY A 48 13.54 2.00 3.05
N TYR A 49 12.36 1.53 2.72
CA TYR A 49 11.67 1.99 1.52
C TYR A 49 11.05 3.34 1.75
N GLU A 50 11.15 4.20 0.76
CA GLU A 50 10.55 5.51 0.83
C GLU A 50 9.17 5.47 0.21
N ILE A 51 8.16 5.67 1.00
CA ILE A 51 6.78 5.61 0.55
C ILE A 51 6.08 6.88 0.98
N GLU A 52 5.54 7.59 -0.01
CA GLU A 52 4.81 8.82 0.26
C GLU A 52 3.34 8.54 0.41
N THR A 53 2.68 9.36 1.20
CA THR A 53 1.25 9.27 1.38
C THR A 53 0.60 10.47 0.73
N PHE A 54 -0.34 10.22 -0.19
CA PHE A 54 -1.10 11.28 -0.81
C PHE A 54 -2.55 11.13 -0.42
N LYS A 55 -3.18 12.24 -0.10
CA LYS A 55 -4.60 12.22 0.19
C LYS A 55 -5.36 12.41 -1.10
N VAL A 56 -6.29 11.53 -1.37
CA VAL A 56 -7.09 11.58 -2.57
C VAL A 56 -8.53 11.81 -2.14
N LYS A 57 -9.18 12.75 -2.79
CA LYS A 57 -10.57 13.02 -2.54
C LYS A 57 -11.40 12.41 -3.64
N GLY A 58 -12.43 11.72 -3.26
CA GLY A 58 -13.33 11.13 -4.21
C GLY A 58 -14.76 11.45 -3.85
N TYR A 59 -15.64 11.12 -4.75
CA TYR A 59 -17.06 11.29 -4.53
C TYR A 59 -17.77 10.00 -4.84
N ASP A 60 -18.70 9.64 -4.01
CA ASP A 60 -19.48 8.47 -4.29
C ASP A 60 -20.93 8.76 -3.92
N ALA A 61 -21.74 7.74 -3.81
CA ALA A 61 -23.16 7.90 -3.54
C ALA A 61 -23.40 8.58 -2.20
N TYR A 62 -22.44 8.54 -1.32
CA TYR A 62 -22.62 9.10 0.00
C TYR A 62 -21.95 10.46 0.17
N GLY A 63 -21.36 10.99 -0.89
CA GLY A 63 -20.73 12.28 -0.82
C GLY A 63 -19.24 12.19 -0.97
N LYS A 64 -18.54 13.03 -0.25
CA LYS A 64 -17.09 13.06 -0.36
C LYS A 64 -16.45 11.98 0.45
N ASN A 65 -15.42 11.37 -0.11
CA ASN A 65 -14.59 10.44 0.61
C ASN A 65 -13.16 10.86 0.47
N GLU A 66 -12.39 10.60 1.48
CA GLU A 66 -10.96 10.81 1.41
C GLU A 66 -10.28 9.51 1.72
N TYR A 67 -9.23 9.21 0.98
CA TYR A 67 -8.46 8.02 1.29
C TYR A 67 -7.01 8.30 0.98
N ALA A 68 -6.15 7.51 1.56
CA ALA A 68 -4.72 7.66 1.37
C ALA A 68 -4.28 6.78 0.22
N ARG A 69 -3.37 7.30 -0.60
CA ARG A 69 -2.73 6.52 -1.61
C ARG A 69 -1.25 6.52 -1.32
N TYR A 70 -0.67 5.34 -1.25
CA TYR A 70 0.74 5.18 -0.92
C TYR A 70 1.51 4.88 -2.18
N VAL A 71 2.56 5.65 -2.43
CA VAL A 71 3.35 5.54 -3.64
C VAL A 71 4.80 5.30 -3.25
N LEU A 72 5.41 4.29 -3.84
CA LEU A 72 6.80 4.02 -3.57
C LEU A 72 7.67 5.01 -4.35
N ILE A 73 8.45 5.77 -3.61
CA ILE A 73 9.29 6.78 -4.20
C ILE A 73 10.69 6.23 -4.46
N GLY A 74 11.19 5.44 -3.55
CA GLY A 74 12.51 4.87 -3.73
C GLY A 74 12.70 3.62 -2.92
N ASP A 75 13.71 2.87 -3.29
CA ASP A 75 13.96 1.62 -2.63
C ASP A 75 14.69 1.77 -1.34
N GLY A 76 15.02 2.91 -0.97
CA GLY A 76 15.62 3.08 0.33
C GLY A 76 17.04 2.68 0.41
N ASN A 77 17.49 1.76 -0.38
CA ASN A 77 18.81 1.43 -0.32
C ASN A 77 19.46 1.50 -1.57
N ASP A 78 19.14 2.30 -2.30
CA ASP A 78 19.74 2.42 -3.43
C ASP A 78 20.86 3.13 -3.32
N GLU A 79 21.50 3.14 -3.23
CA GLU A 79 22.45 3.69 -3.13
C GLU A 79 22.96 3.61 -3.35
#